data_875ac74d8cd85a7385c87e2206fc1b08
#
_entry.id   875ac74d8cd85a7385c87e2206fc1b08
#
_cell.length_a   1.000
_cell.length_b   1.000
_cell.length_c   1.000
_cell.angle_alpha   90.00
_cell.angle_beta   90.00
_cell.angle_gamma   90.00
#
_symmetry.space_group_name_H-M   'P 1'
#
loop_
_entity.id
_entity.type
_entity.pdbx_description
1 polymer ?
#
loop_
_entity_poly.entity_id
_entity_poly.type
_entity_poly.pdbx_seq_one_letter_code
_entity_poly.pdbx_strand_id
1 'polypeptide(L)'
;MAEFTLSRRDPAYVGRSKEVDAVEKRRVAGESAGDLAALDGELAGVFEALTGAGVAADAKATEYGSMLYAKKPGDGSAREQAASCQRVIGGLANIVHEYATKRYRSNVMNWGMVPFQMEAEPNFEVGDYVFVPGIRAALDGDLKDIAAYVVRADGTVEQIELYIADMTAEERAIIKAGCLINYNKFKAAAE
;
A
#
# COMPACT_ATOMS: atom_id res chain seq x y z
N MET A 1 -7.16 9.73 -17.36
CA MET A 1 -5.73 10.12 -17.34
C MET A 1 -4.89 9.18 -16.48
N ALA A 2 -5.29 8.87 -15.25
CA ALA A 2 -4.59 7.94 -14.36
C ALA A 2 -4.34 6.55 -15.03
N GLU A 3 -5.36 5.93 -15.57
CA GLU A 3 -5.26 4.65 -16.26
C GLU A 3 -4.27 4.68 -17.42
N PHE A 4 -4.34 5.71 -18.26
CA PHE A 4 -3.44 5.86 -19.39
C PHE A 4 -1.97 5.99 -18.98
N THR A 5 -1.69 6.74 -17.92
CA THR A 5 -0.32 6.98 -17.46
C THR A 5 0.32 5.69 -16.96
N LEU A 6 -0.40 4.90 -16.18
CA LEU A 6 0.13 3.68 -15.54
C LEU A 6 0.16 2.49 -16.49
N SER A 7 -0.82 2.35 -17.38
CA SER A 7 -0.85 1.29 -18.40
C SER A 7 0.28 1.33 -19.42
N ARG A 8 1.01 2.44 -19.53
CA ARG A 8 2.16 2.55 -20.45
C ARG A 8 3.35 1.67 -20.05
N ARG A 9 3.51 1.38 -18.77
CA ARG A 9 4.58 0.52 -18.26
C ARG A 9 4.11 -0.92 -18.06
N ASP A 10 2.92 -1.07 -17.50
CA ASP A 10 2.27 -2.36 -17.31
C ASP A 10 0.79 -2.22 -17.69
N PRO A 11 0.38 -2.67 -18.89
CA PRO A 11 -1.01 -2.56 -19.33
C PRO A 11 -2.00 -3.27 -18.42
N ALA A 12 -1.59 -4.34 -17.73
CA ALA A 12 -2.44 -5.11 -16.84
C ALA A 12 -2.56 -4.51 -15.43
N TYR A 13 -1.66 -3.61 -15.04
CA TYR A 13 -1.66 -2.99 -13.70
C TYR A 13 -2.98 -2.32 -13.35
N VAL A 14 -3.57 -1.59 -14.30
CA VAL A 14 -4.82 -0.86 -14.07
C VAL A 14 -5.98 -1.81 -13.74
N GLY A 15 -6.08 -2.94 -14.44
CA GLY A 15 -7.07 -3.99 -14.17
C GLY A 15 -6.92 -4.54 -12.76
N ARG A 16 -5.75 -5.07 -12.44
CA ARG A 16 -5.43 -5.61 -11.10
C ARG A 16 -5.67 -4.60 -9.98
N SER A 17 -5.25 -3.35 -10.17
CA SER A 17 -5.44 -2.30 -9.17
C SER A 17 -6.91 -2.01 -8.90
N LYS A 18 -7.75 -1.98 -9.93
CA LYS A 18 -9.20 -1.77 -9.79
C LYS A 18 -9.91 -2.95 -9.13
N GLU A 19 -9.48 -4.18 -9.40
CA GLU A 19 -10.01 -5.38 -8.76
C GLU A 19 -9.79 -5.33 -7.26
N VAL A 20 -8.56 -5.04 -6.83
CA VAL A 20 -8.22 -4.89 -5.41
C VAL A 20 -8.94 -3.68 -4.77
N ASP A 21 -9.06 -2.55 -5.46
CA ASP A 21 -9.82 -1.38 -5.00
C ASP A 21 -11.31 -1.70 -4.81
N ALA A 22 -11.89 -2.58 -5.64
CA ALA A 22 -13.27 -3.04 -5.47
C ALA A 22 -13.45 -3.86 -4.17
N VAL A 23 -12.48 -4.70 -3.81
CA VAL A 23 -12.47 -5.44 -2.52
C VAL A 23 -12.43 -4.45 -1.36
N GLU A 24 -11.55 -3.45 -1.41
CA GLU A 24 -11.44 -2.44 -0.35
C GLU A 24 -12.75 -1.65 -0.17
N LYS A 25 -13.40 -1.25 -1.25
CA LYS A 25 -14.69 -0.56 -1.21
C LYS A 25 -15.77 -1.39 -0.53
N ARG A 26 -15.82 -2.69 -0.77
CA ARG A 26 -16.76 -3.60 -0.11
C ARG A 26 -16.43 -3.77 1.37
N ARG A 27 -15.14 -3.89 1.72
CA ARG A 27 -14.70 -3.92 3.12
C ARG A 27 -15.15 -2.67 3.88
N VAL A 28 -14.95 -1.50 3.30
CA VAL A 28 -15.37 -0.20 3.90
C VAL A 28 -16.89 -0.10 4.01
N ALA A 29 -17.64 -0.71 3.08
CA ALA A 29 -19.09 -0.80 3.15
C ALA A 29 -19.60 -1.73 4.26
N GLY A 30 -18.72 -2.45 4.96
CA GLY A 30 -19.07 -3.31 6.10
C GLY A 30 -19.43 -4.75 5.72
N GLU A 31 -19.04 -5.22 4.53
CA GLU A 31 -19.18 -6.61 4.16
C GLU A 31 -18.35 -7.54 5.06
N SER A 32 -18.80 -8.77 5.27
CA SER A 32 -18.10 -9.72 6.14
C SER A 32 -16.78 -10.17 5.53
N ALA A 33 -15.85 -10.61 6.38
CA ALA A 33 -14.58 -11.16 5.92
C ALA A 33 -14.77 -12.40 5.03
N GLY A 34 -15.81 -13.21 5.28
CA GLY A 34 -16.17 -14.33 4.43
C GLY A 34 -16.60 -13.92 3.03
N ASP A 35 -17.39 -12.84 2.94
CA ASP A 35 -17.82 -12.29 1.65
C ASP A 35 -16.63 -11.70 0.88
N LEU A 36 -15.70 -11.04 1.57
CA LEU A 36 -14.48 -10.52 0.97
C LEU A 36 -13.60 -11.64 0.40
N ALA A 37 -13.41 -12.72 1.16
CA ALA A 37 -12.65 -13.88 0.71
C ALA A 37 -13.34 -14.64 -0.43
N ALA A 38 -14.68 -14.64 -0.48
CA ALA A 38 -15.44 -15.27 -1.56
C ALA A 38 -15.41 -14.47 -2.87
N LEU A 39 -15.05 -13.18 -2.80
CA LEU A 39 -14.98 -12.31 -3.98
C LEU A 39 -13.76 -12.58 -4.84
N ASP A 40 -12.69 -13.02 -4.24
CA ASP A 40 -11.42 -13.26 -4.89
C ASP A 40 -10.78 -14.50 -4.25
N GLY A 41 -10.83 -15.61 -4.98
CA GLY A 41 -10.24 -16.87 -4.54
C GLY A 41 -8.74 -16.76 -4.26
N GLU A 42 -8.04 -15.85 -4.94
CA GLU A 42 -6.63 -15.58 -4.69
C GLU A 42 -6.42 -14.97 -3.30
N LEU A 43 -7.25 -14.01 -2.89
CA LEU A 43 -7.16 -13.40 -1.55
C LEU A 43 -7.44 -14.40 -0.44
N ALA A 44 -8.38 -15.33 -0.62
CA ALA A 44 -8.60 -16.42 0.33
C ALA A 44 -7.32 -17.25 0.50
N GLY A 45 -6.68 -17.64 -0.60
CA GLY A 45 -5.41 -18.36 -0.60
C GLY A 45 -4.27 -17.57 0.08
N VAL A 46 -4.22 -16.26 -0.06
CA VAL A 46 -3.25 -15.39 0.63
C VAL A 46 -3.40 -15.49 2.15
N PHE A 47 -4.62 -15.38 2.67
CA PHE A 47 -4.87 -15.49 4.11
C PHE A 47 -4.63 -16.89 4.67
N GLU A 48 -4.95 -17.93 3.89
CA GLU A 48 -4.63 -19.32 4.24
C GLU A 48 -3.10 -19.53 4.31
N ALA A 49 -2.35 -19.03 3.33
CA ALA A 49 -0.89 -19.11 3.31
C ALA A 49 -0.26 -18.39 4.50
N LEU A 50 -0.69 -17.16 4.79
CA LEU A 50 -0.24 -16.40 5.95
C LEU A 50 -0.51 -17.15 7.26
N THR A 51 -1.70 -17.69 7.43
CA THR A 51 -2.07 -18.49 8.61
C THR A 51 -1.21 -19.74 8.72
N GLY A 52 -0.98 -20.44 7.61
CA GLY A 52 -0.11 -21.62 7.55
C GLY A 52 1.34 -21.32 7.91
N ALA A 53 1.81 -20.11 7.61
CA ALA A 53 3.13 -19.61 8.00
C ALA A 53 3.19 -19.06 9.44
N GLY A 54 2.09 -19.12 10.20
CA GLY A 54 2.03 -18.61 11.57
C GLY A 54 1.92 -17.08 11.66
N VAL A 55 1.56 -16.41 10.57
CA VAL A 55 1.36 -14.95 10.53
C VAL A 55 -0.10 -14.64 10.82
N ALA A 56 -0.33 -13.86 11.88
CA ALA A 56 -1.69 -13.42 12.21
C ALA A 56 -2.18 -12.40 11.19
N ALA A 57 -3.24 -12.73 10.47
CA ALA A 57 -3.86 -11.87 9.48
C ALA A 57 -5.39 -11.96 9.59
N ASP A 58 -6.05 -10.81 9.59
CA ASP A 58 -7.50 -10.69 9.61
C ASP A 58 -7.96 -9.93 8.36
N ALA A 59 -8.68 -10.63 7.48
CA ALA A 59 -9.17 -10.07 6.22
C ALA A 59 -10.04 -8.83 6.43
N LYS A 60 -10.82 -8.76 7.49
CA LYS A 60 -11.69 -7.62 7.79
C LYS A 60 -10.92 -6.41 8.31
N ALA A 61 -9.86 -6.64 9.07
CA ALA A 61 -8.99 -5.59 9.61
C ALA A 61 -7.88 -5.16 8.65
N THR A 62 -7.70 -5.86 7.52
CA THR A 62 -6.69 -5.56 6.51
C THR A 62 -7.24 -4.59 5.48
N GLU A 63 -6.48 -3.54 5.15
CA GLU A 63 -6.76 -2.64 4.03
C GLU A 63 -6.14 -3.20 2.74
N TYR A 64 -6.88 -3.10 1.63
CA TYR A 64 -6.49 -3.65 0.33
C TYR A 64 -6.17 -2.54 -0.65
N GLY A 65 -5.09 -2.69 -1.39
CA GLY A 65 -4.75 -1.78 -2.47
C GLY A 65 -3.53 -2.21 -3.25
N SER A 66 -3.33 -1.59 -4.39
CA SER A 66 -2.17 -1.86 -5.23
C SER A 66 -0.92 -1.17 -4.70
N MET A 67 0.23 -1.73 -5.04
CA MET A 67 1.55 -1.25 -4.69
C MET A 67 2.40 -1.12 -5.96
N LEU A 68 3.30 -0.16 -5.98
CA LEU A 68 4.33 -0.03 -7.01
C LEU A 68 5.72 -0.26 -6.38
N TYR A 69 6.54 -1.03 -7.08
CA TYR A 69 7.97 -1.11 -6.80
C TYR A 69 8.76 -0.31 -7.83
N ALA A 70 9.76 0.45 -7.38
CA ALA A 70 10.72 1.12 -8.24
C ALA A 70 12.03 1.40 -7.51
N LYS A 71 13.18 1.34 -8.20
CA LYS A 71 14.48 1.61 -7.56
C LYS A 71 14.59 3.05 -7.07
N LYS A 72 14.34 4.04 -7.91
CA LYS A 72 14.51 5.46 -7.57
C LYS A 72 13.48 6.34 -8.29
N PRO A 73 12.20 6.30 -7.90
CA PRO A 73 11.17 7.11 -8.54
C PRO A 73 11.17 8.56 -8.05
N GLY A 74 10.59 9.46 -8.87
CA GLY A 74 10.26 10.82 -8.47
C GLY A 74 11.21 11.91 -8.94
N ASP A 75 12.03 11.66 -9.95
CA ASP A 75 12.91 12.66 -10.59
C ASP A 75 12.18 13.54 -11.63
N GLY A 76 11.06 13.07 -12.16
CA GLY A 76 10.25 13.81 -13.13
C GLY A 76 9.61 15.08 -12.56
N SER A 77 9.06 15.94 -13.42
CA SER A 77 8.40 17.20 -13.02
C SER A 77 6.98 17.01 -12.49
N ALA A 78 6.24 16.00 -12.98
CA ALA A 78 4.82 15.77 -12.67
C ALA A 78 4.61 14.85 -11.45
N ARG A 79 5.32 15.09 -10.36
CA ARG A 79 5.38 14.23 -9.16
C ARG A 79 4.04 14.08 -8.46
N GLU A 80 3.31 15.19 -8.35
CA GLU A 80 1.96 15.20 -7.77
C GLU A 80 1.00 14.33 -8.60
N GLN A 81 1.02 14.53 -9.93
CA GLN A 81 0.17 13.74 -10.81
C GLN A 81 0.53 12.25 -10.79
N ALA A 82 1.80 11.90 -10.64
CA ALA A 82 2.22 10.52 -10.52
C ALA A 82 1.61 9.85 -9.27
N ALA A 83 1.68 10.51 -8.11
CA ALA A 83 1.09 10.02 -6.87
C ALA A 83 -0.45 9.95 -6.94
N SER A 84 -1.10 11.03 -7.41
CA SER A 84 -2.55 11.08 -7.52
C SER A 84 -3.11 10.03 -8.48
N CYS A 85 -2.46 9.80 -9.62
CA CYS A 85 -2.87 8.78 -10.58
C CYS A 85 -2.85 7.38 -9.98
N GLN A 86 -1.83 7.06 -9.18
CA GLN A 86 -1.75 5.79 -8.46
C GLN A 86 -2.88 5.67 -7.44
N ARG A 87 -3.08 6.68 -6.60
CA ARG A 87 -4.10 6.64 -5.55
C ARG A 87 -5.51 6.50 -6.09
N VAL A 88 -5.85 7.23 -7.14
CA VAL A 88 -7.21 7.26 -7.73
C VAL A 88 -7.67 5.88 -8.24
N ILE A 89 -6.74 5.00 -8.61
CA ILE A 89 -7.08 3.64 -9.05
C ILE A 89 -6.85 2.57 -7.97
N GLY A 90 -6.69 2.98 -6.71
CA GLY A 90 -6.60 2.05 -5.58
C GLY A 90 -5.18 1.80 -5.04
N GLY A 91 -4.20 2.65 -5.35
CA GLY A 91 -2.86 2.54 -4.79
C GLY A 91 -2.84 2.85 -3.29
N LEU A 92 -2.14 2.03 -2.49
CA LEU A 92 -1.95 2.22 -1.05
C LEU A 92 -0.51 2.42 -0.62
N ALA A 93 0.45 1.93 -1.39
CA ALA A 93 1.85 2.02 -1.00
C ALA A 93 2.80 2.04 -2.20
N ASN A 94 4.02 2.47 -1.94
CA ASN A 94 5.18 2.23 -2.79
C ASN A 94 6.25 1.52 -1.96
N ILE A 95 6.99 0.62 -2.59
CA ILE A 95 8.26 0.10 -2.06
C ILE A 95 9.36 0.56 -3.01
N VAL A 96 10.39 1.22 -2.47
CA VAL A 96 11.50 1.77 -3.26
C VAL A 96 12.84 1.51 -2.55
N HIS A 97 13.94 1.52 -3.28
CA HIS A 97 15.25 1.61 -2.62
C HIS A 97 15.47 3.04 -2.11
N GLU A 98 15.18 4.01 -2.95
CA GLU A 98 15.39 5.43 -2.64
C GLU A 98 14.36 6.30 -3.36
N TYR A 99 13.86 7.31 -2.71
CA TYR A 99 13.09 8.37 -3.37
C TYR A 99 14.03 9.37 -4.03
N ALA A 100 13.91 9.59 -5.33
CA ALA A 100 14.74 10.55 -6.06
C ALA A 100 14.60 11.98 -5.52
N THR A 101 13.44 12.32 -4.97
CA THR A 101 13.20 13.64 -4.34
C THR A 101 12.28 13.51 -3.12
N LYS A 102 12.56 14.32 -2.10
CA LYS A 102 11.66 14.47 -0.94
C LYS A 102 10.26 14.90 -1.36
N ARG A 103 10.15 15.74 -2.40
CA ARG A 103 8.86 16.23 -2.90
C ARG A 103 7.95 15.12 -3.42
N TYR A 104 8.48 14.15 -4.16
CA TYR A 104 7.67 13.02 -4.61
C TYR A 104 7.22 12.15 -3.42
N ARG A 105 8.11 11.88 -2.48
CA ARG A 105 7.77 11.17 -1.24
C ARG A 105 6.65 11.88 -0.46
N SER A 106 6.73 13.22 -0.31
CA SER A 106 5.67 14.00 0.33
C SER A 106 4.35 13.92 -0.44
N ASN A 107 4.38 13.91 -1.77
CA ASN A 107 3.16 13.73 -2.56
C ASN A 107 2.53 12.35 -2.33
N VAL A 108 3.32 11.29 -2.25
CA VAL A 108 2.83 9.94 -1.90
C VAL A 108 2.10 9.97 -0.55
N MET A 109 2.70 10.56 0.47
CA MET A 109 2.09 10.70 1.81
C MET A 109 0.84 11.58 1.82
N ASN A 110 0.84 12.70 1.09
CA ASN A 110 -0.32 13.59 0.99
C ASN A 110 -1.55 12.90 0.39
N TRP A 111 -1.35 11.89 -0.43
CA TRP A 111 -2.41 11.02 -0.95
C TRP A 111 -2.72 9.82 -0.04
N GLY A 112 -2.14 9.78 1.17
CA GLY A 112 -2.39 8.73 2.16
C GLY A 112 -1.73 7.39 1.83
N MET A 113 -0.79 7.37 0.88
CA MET A 113 -0.04 6.16 0.54
C MET A 113 1.21 6.03 1.41
N VAL A 114 1.54 4.81 1.78
CA VAL A 114 2.71 4.51 2.63
C VAL A 114 3.99 4.46 1.79
N PRO A 115 5.01 5.28 2.11
CA PRO A 115 6.24 5.37 1.35
C PRO A 115 7.33 4.42 1.87
N PHE A 116 7.13 3.11 1.76
CA PHE A 116 8.13 2.13 2.18
C PHE A 116 9.43 2.22 1.40
N GLN A 117 10.49 1.82 2.07
CA GLN A 117 11.83 1.60 1.50
C GLN A 117 12.33 0.21 1.89
N MET A 118 13.22 -0.34 1.07
CA MET A 118 13.94 -1.59 1.34
C MET A 118 15.39 -1.48 0.86
N GLU A 119 16.30 -2.09 1.59
CA GLU A 119 17.72 -2.13 1.20
C GLU A 119 18.04 -3.33 0.31
N ALA A 120 17.39 -4.46 0.59
CA ALA A 120 17.58 -5.68 -0.19
C ALA A 120 17.03 -5.54 -1.62
N GLU A 121 17.59 -6.29 -2.56
CA GLU A 121 16.96 -6.45 -3.88
C GLU A 121 15.61 -7.17 -3.70
N PRO A 122 14.58 -6.79 -4.48
CA PRO A 122 13.27 -7.38 -4.34
C PRO A 122 13.30 -8.87 -4.71
N ASN A 123 12.70 -9.68 -3.89
CA ASN A 123 12.48 -11.10 -4.12
C ASN A 123 11.04 -11.43 -4.50
N PHE A 124 10.26 -10.42 -4.86
CA PHE A 124 8.87 -10.53 -5.29
C PHE A 124 8.71 -10.07 -6.74
N GLU A 125 7.66 -10.57 -7.38
CA GLU A 125 7.34 -10.31 -8.77
C GLU A 125 5.97 -9.62 -8.92
N VAL A 126 5.65 -9.27 -10.16
CA VAL A 126 4.32 -8.71 -10.48
C VAL A 126 3.25 -9.79 -10.29
N GLY A 127 2.28 -9.50 -9.44
CA GLY A 127 1.22 -10.44 -9.08
C GLY A 127 1.35 -11.00 -7.65
N ASP A 128 2.52 -10.92 -7.04
CA ASP A 128 2.67 -11.31 -5.64
C ASP A 128 1.96 -10.32 -4.71
N TYR A 129 1.53 -10.82 -3.54
CA TYR A 129 0.94 -10.00 -2.49
C TYR A 129 1.98 -9.65 -1.43
N VAL A 130 1.95 -8.44 -0.93
CA VAL A 130 2.79 -7.99 0.18
C VAL A 130 1.89 -7.62 1.36
N PHE A 131 1.93 -8.43 2.40
CA PHE A 131 1.19 -8.19 3.64
C PHE A 131 2.08 -7.48 4.66
N VAL A 132 1.62 -6.35 5.20
CA VAL A 132 2.34 -5.57 6.21
C VAL A 132 1.50 -5.48 7.48
N PRO A 133 1.69 -6.40 8.44
CA PRO A 133 0.92 -6.40 9.68
C PRO A 133 1.22 -5.17 10.53
N GLY A 134 0.19 -4.64 11.17
CA GLY A 134 0.35 -3.59 12.19
C GLY A 134 0.88 -2.25 11.70
N ILE A 135 0.83 -1.95 10.40
CA ILE A 135 1.39 -0.70 9.85
C ILE A 135 0.84 0.56 10.52
N ARG A 136 -0.45 0.58 10.92
CA ARG A 136 -1.03 1.73 11.63
C ARG A 136 -0.38 1.96 12.99
N ALA A 137 -0.04 0.89 13.71
CA ALA A 137 0.69 0.98 14.97
C ALA A 137 2.16 1.38 14.75
N ALA A 138 2.81 0.85 13.72
CA ALA A 138 4.17 1.25 13.35
C ALA A 138 4.27 2.75 13.02
N LEU A 139 3.25 3.34 12.42
CA LEU A 139 3.17 4.79 12.18
C LEU A 139 3.12 5.64 13.47
N ASP A 140 2.83 5.05 14.63
CA ASP A 140 2.91 5.73 15.94
C ASP A 140 4.24 5.47 16.65
N GLY A 141 5.02 4.52 16.19
CA GLY A 141 6.27 4.06 16.80
C GLY A 141 7.50 4.21 15.92
N ASP A 142 8.33 3.19 15.97
CA ASP A 142 9.54 3.09 15.13
C ASP A 142 9.13 2.70 13.70
N LEU A 143 9.79 3.34 12.74
CA LEU A 143 9.59 3.12 11.31
C LEU A 143 10.72 2.29 10.69
N LYS A 144 11.58 1.73 11.52
CA LYS A 144 12.62 0.79 11.13
C LYS A 144 12.13 -0.64 11.32
N ASP A 145 12.77 -1.57 10.64
CA ASP A 145 12.57 -3.01 10.82
C ASP A 145 11.08 -3.42 10.75
N ILE A 146 10.33 -2.85 9.79
CA ILE A 146 8.93 -3.17 9.57
C ILE A 146 8.85 -4.53 8.86
N ALA A 147 8.40 -5.56 9.58
CA ALA A 147 8.19 -6.88 9.00
C ALA A 147 7.06 -6.82 7.95
N ALA A 148 7.32 -7.39 6.78
CA ALA A 148 6.34 -7.62 5.75
C ALA A 148 6.49 -9.03 5.19
N TYR A 149 5.44 -9.56 4.60
CA TYR A 149 5.38 -10.93 4.09
C TYR A 149 4.96 -10.92 2.64
N VAL A 150 5.83 -11.47 1.80
CA VAL A 150 5.52 -11.73 0.39
C VAL A 150 4.78 -13.05 0.32
N VAL A 151 3.61 -13.05 -0.28
CA VAL A 151 2.82 -14.25 -0.55
C VAL A 151 2.74 -14.44 -2.04
N ARG A 152 3.28 -15.56 -2.52
CA ARG A 152 3.32 -15.90 -3.94
C ARG A 152 2.09 -16.71 -4.35
N ALA A 153 1.85 -16.79 -5.65
CA ALA A 153 0.73 -17.53 -6.22
C ALA A 153 0.74 -19.03 -5.86
N ASP A 154 1.90 -19.62 -5.57
CA ASP A 154 2.03 -21.00 -5.12
C ASP A 154 1.79 -21.21 -3.62
N GLY A 155 1.44 -20.14 -2.88
CA GLY A 155 1.23 -20.16 -1.45
C GLY A 155 2.52 -20.03 -0.62
N THR A 156 3.68 -19.86 -1.25
CA THR A 156 4.93 -19.60 -0.52
C THR A 156 4.86 -18.25 0.20
N VAL A 157 5.23 -18.23 1.46
CA VAL A 157 5.32 -17.01 2.29
C VAL A 157 6.76 -16.76 2.68
N GLU A 158 7.26 -15.56 2.39
CA GLU A 158 8.61 -15.14 2.73
C GLU A 158 8.58 -13.80 3.43
N GLN A 159 9.28 -13.71 4.56
CA GLN A 159 9.42 -12.45 5.29
C GLN A 159 10.46 -11.56 4.63
N ILE A 160 10.12 -10.30 4.46
CA ILE A 160 11.01 -9.22 4.06
C ILE A 160 11.02 -8.12 5.12
N GLU A 161 12.01 -7.28 5.09
CA GLU A 161 12.14 -6.14 5.96
C GLU A 161 11.99 -4.84 5.18
N LEU A 162 11.09 -3.99 5.66
CA LEU A 162 10.83 -2.67 5.12
C LEU A 162 11.17 -1.62 6.18
N TYR A 163 11.40 -0.41 5.74
CA TYR A 163 11.48 0.75 6.62
C TYR A 163 10.81 1.96 5.97
N ILE A 164 10.57 2.99 6.76
CA ILE A 164 10.14 4.28 6.28
C ILE A 164 11.12 5.31 6.84
N ALA A 165 11.72 6.13 5.97
CA ALA A 165 12.59 7.22 6.41
C ALA A 165 11.84 8.17 7.37
N ASP A 166 12.57 8.96 8.14
CA ASP A 166 12.02 9.85 9.15
C ASP A 166 10.80 10.63 8.65
N MET A 167 9.76 10.59 9.46
CA MET A 167 8.49 11.26 9.22
C MET A 167 8.15 12.17 10.39
N THR A 168 7.61 13.34 10.07
CA THR A 168 7.01 14.21 11.08
C THR A 168 5.71 13.62 11.63
N ALA A 169 5.29 14.08 12.81
CA ALA A 169 3.99 13.68 13.39
C ALA A 169 2.82 14.02 12.44
N GLU A 170 2.91 15.14 11.72
CA GLU A 170 1.90 15.56 10.75
C GLU A 170 1.82 14.62 9.55
N GLU A 171 2.96 14.22 8.96
CA GLU A 171 3.01 13.25 7.86
C GLU A 171 2.40 11.89 8.24
N ARG A 172 2.67 11.41 9.46
CA ARG A 172 2.07 10.19 10.02
C ARG A 172 0.54 10.33 10.15
N ALA A 173 0.08 11.47 10.66
CA ALA A 173 -1.34 11.76 10.80
C ALA A 173 -2.06 11.87 9.45
N ILE A 174 -1.42 12.44 8.43
CA ILE A 174 -1.96 12.53 7.06
C ILE A 174 -2.19 11.12 6.47
N ILE A 175 -1.21 10.23 6.58
CA ILE A 175 -1.37 8.84 6.10
C ILE A 175 -2.51 8.14 6.84
N LYS A 176 -2.57 8.26 8.17
CA LYS A 176 -3.62 7.65 8.99
C LYS A 176 -5.01 8.21 8.69
N ALA A 177 -5.12 9.48 8.29
CA ALA A 177 -6.36 10.10 7.84
C ALA A 177 -6.76 9.68 6.40
N GLY A 178 -5.88 8.98 5.68
CA GLY A 178 -6.08 8.52 4.31
C GLY A 178 -5.74 9.55 3.22
N CYS A 179 -5.63 10.84 3.56
CA CYS A 179 -5.06 11.90 2.70
C CYS A 179 -5.00 13.25 3.44
N LEU A 180 -4.25 14.19 2.89
CA LEU A 180 -4.12 15.56 3.43
C LEU A 180 -5.47 16.30 3.56
N ILE A 181 -6.38 16.09 2.60
CA ILE A 181 -7.71 16.74 2.65
C ILE A 181 -8.51 16.26 3.85
N ASN A 182 -8.51 14.94 4.10
CA ASN A 182 -9.20 14.37 5.25
C ASN A 182 -8.56 14.82 6.57
N TYR A 183 -7.23 14.83 6.64
CA TYR A 183 -6.51 15.34 7.80
C TYR A 183 -6.93 16.77 8.16
N ASN A 184 -6.98 17.67 7.18
CA ASN A 184 -7.41 19.05 7.40
C ASN A 184 -8.88 19.16 7.82
N LYS A 185 -9.78 18.32 7.28
CA LYS A 185 -11.19 18.27 7.70
C LYS A 185 -11.31 17.83 9.15
N PHE A 186 -10.58 16.79 9.57
CA PHE A 186 -10.60 16.31 10.95
C PHE A 186 -10.03 17.34 11.94
N LYS A 187 -8.95 18.01 11.55
CA LYS A 187 -8.35 19.10 12.33
C LYS A 187 -9.31 20.26 12.53
N ALA A 188 -9.95 20.74 11.46
CA ALA A 188 -10.94 21.82 11.55
C ALA A 188 -12.20 21.45 12.32
N ALA A 189 -12.55 20.19 12.43
CA ALA A 189 -13.69 19.73 13.23
C ALA A 189 -13.36 19.56 14.73
N ALA A 190 -12.10 19.62 15.11
CA ALA A 190 -11.62 19.50 16.49
C ALA A 190 -11.31 20.87 17.15
N GLU A 191 -11.29 21.94 16.35
CA GLU A 191 -11.18 23.35 16.77
C GLU A 191 -12.55 23.98 17.02
#